data_b42b510847045197d2303f94abbcdc92
#
_entry.id   b42b510847045197d2303f94abbcdc92
#
_cell.length_a   1.000
_cell.length_b   1.000
_cell.length_c   1.000
_cell.angle_alpha   90.00
_cell.angle_beta   90.00
_cell.angle_gamma   90.00
#
_symmetry.space_group_name_H-M   'P 1'
#
loop_
_entity.id
_entity.type
_entity.pdbx_description
1 polymer ?
#
loop_
_entity_poly.entity_id
_entity_poly.type
_entity_poly.pdbx_seq_one_letter_code
_entity_poly.pdbx_strand_id
1 'polypeptide(L)'
;MDVAGADVKTDVDAEIEADAEAITDKLEYPHFFVRESPHLLYLIPIYNMSFLELTEKRFSARKYTDEPVSEADLNYVLECVRLAPSAVNRQPWRFVVVESEAAKQSLWEAYDREWFRSAPLAIVCLQHKGECWTRAADGKPHGDIDVAIAVEHLCLAAAERGLGTCWICNFDPEKVKNFCEDPAWEVVAIVPLGHIAPDCPRAERKRKALEEIVERR
;
A
#
# COMPACT_ATOMS: atom_id res chain seq x y z
N MET A 1 -54.46 -13.17 -8.05
CA MET A 1 -54.26 -12.30 -6.88
C MET A 1 -52.81 -11.99 -6.81
N ASP A 2 -52.45 -10.89 -7.46
CA ASP A 2 -51.09 -10.37 -7.45
C ASP A 2 -50.84 -9.61 -6.16
N VAL A 3 -49.83 -9.96 -5.42
CA VAL A 3 -49.30 -9.18 -4.29
C VAL A 3 -48.05 -8.49 -4.76
N ALA A 4 -48.19 -7.21 -5.14
CA ALA A 4 -47.06 -6.33 -5.41
C ALA A 4 -46.32 -6.07 -4.10
N GLY A 5 -45.05 -6.50 -4.07
CA GLY A 5 -44.09 -6.09 -3.04
C GLY A 5 -43.71 -4.61 -3.26
N ALA A 6 -44.19 -3.74 -2.38
CA ALA A 6 -43.71 -2.36 -2.32
C ALA A 6 -42.37 -2.36 -1.57
N ASP A 7 -41.30 -1.97 -2.26
CA ASP A 7 -40.01 -1.61 -1.64
C ASP A 7 -40.23 -0.37 -0.77
N VAL A 8 -40.21 -0.54 0.52
CA VAL A 8 -40.24 0.56 1.49
C VAL A 8 -38.79 1.00 1.66
N LYS A 9 -38.37 2.04 0.93
CA LYS A 9 -37.16 2.82 1.31
C LYS A 9 -37.39 3.33 2.73
N THR A 10 -36.47 3.05 3.63
CA THR A 10 -36.58 3.53 5.01
C THR A 10 -36.28 5.02 5.07
N ASP A 11 -36.88 5.75 6.01
CA ASP A 11 -36.63 7.20 6.21
C ASP A 11 -35.12 7.50 6.43
N VAL A 12 -34.36 6.51 6.92
CA VAL A 12 -32.92 6.59 7.11
C VAL A 12 -32.16 6.65 5.78
N ASP A 13 -32.59 5.93 4.76
CA ASP A 13 -31.94 5.95 3.42
C ASP A 13 -32.19 7.31 2.74
N ALA A 14 -33.33 7.95 2.97
CA ALA A 14 -33.62 9.28 2.44
C ALA A 14 -32.83 10.40 3.16
N GLU A 15 -32.60 10.29 4.46
CA GLU A 15 -31.75 11.23 5.20
C GLU A 15 -30.29 11.11 4.79
N ILE A 16 -29.78 9.90 4.56
CA ILE A 16 -28.41 9.66 4.10
C ILE A 16 -28.19 10.21 2.68
N GLU A 17 -29.16 10.03 1.76
CA GLU A 17 -29.09 10.62 0.41
C GLU A 17 -29.13 12.16 0.46
N ALA A 18 -29.94 12.76 1.32
CA ALA A 18 -30.04 14.21 1.48
C ALA A 18 -28.77 14.82 2.10
N ASP A 19 -28.17 14.16 3.07
CA ASP A 19 -26.89 14.59 3.66
C ASP A 19 -25.73 14.46 2.67
N ALA A 20 -25.71 13.42 1.82
CA ALA A 20 -24.72 13.25 0.78
C ALA A 20 -24.82 14.35 -0.30
N GLU A 21 -26.03 14.72 -0.72
CA GLU A 21 -26.25 15.84 -1.66
C GLU A 21 -25.86 17.20 -1.04
N ALA A 22 -26.15 17.42 0.24
CA ALA A 22 -25.80 18.65 0.93
C ALA A 22 -24.28 18.83 1.16
N ILE A 23 -23.52 17.73 1.23
CA ILE A 23 -22.06 17.73 1.33
C ILE A 23 -21.44 17.98 -0.04
N THR A 24 -21.99 17.45 -1.13
CA THR A 24 -21.50 17.66 -2.49
C THR A 24 -21.67 19.10 -2.97
N ASP A 25 -22.72 19.79 -2.54
CA ASP A 25 -22.96 21.20 -2.92
C ASP A 25 -22.04 22.21 -2.21
N LYS A 26 -21.37 21.79 -1.12
CA LYS A 26 -20.46 22.63 -0.32
C LYS A 26 -18.98 22.44 -0.63
N LEU A 27 -18.62 21.41 -1.41
CA LEU A 27 -17.24 21.15 -1.79
C LEU A 27 -17.07 21.43 -3.29
N GLU A 28 -16.13 22.28 -3.65
CA GLU A 28 -15.73 22.59 -5.05
C GLU A 28 -15.16 21.36 -5.80
N TYR A 29 -15.49 20.14 -5.40
CA TYR A 29 -15.01 18.89 -6.00
C TYR A 29 -16.20 18.06 -6.51
N PRO A 30 -16.41 18.01 -7.84
CA PRO A 30 -17.66 17.48 -8.42
C PRO A 30 -17.77 15.96 -8.55
N HIS A 31 -16.88 15.16 -8.01
CA HIS A 31 -16.91 13.70 -8.22
C HIS A 31 -16.54 12.91 -6.98
N PHE A 32 -17.58 12.37 -6.30
CA PHE A 32 -17.41 11.31 -5.29
C PHE A 32 -17.96 9.99 -5.84
N PHE A 33 -17.21 8.91 -5.66
CA PHE A 33 -17.73 7.57 -5.86
C PHE A 33 -18.10 6.97 -4.50
N VAL A 34 -19.37 6.64 -4.31
CA VAL A 34 -19.84 5.89 -3.13
C VAL A 34 -19.65 4.42 -3.45
N ARG A 35 -18.73 3.75 -2.78
CA ARG A 35 -18.63 2.29 -2.83
C ARG A 35 -19.24 1.72 -1.57
N GLU A 36 -20.36 1.05 -1.72
CA GLU A 36 -20.97 0.28 -0.65
C GLU A 36 -20.12 -0.96 -0.37
N SER A 37 -19.55 -1.00 0.83
CA SER A 37 -19.08 -2.24 1.45
C SER A 37 -20.05 -2.58 2.57
N PRO A 38 -20.35 -3.88 2.85
CA PRO A 38 -21.36 -4.26 3.83
C PRO A 38 -21.17 -3.70 5.25
N HIS A 39 -20.09 -2.99 5.52
CA HIS A 39 -19.76 -2.48 6.86
C HIS A 39 -19.21 -1.05 6.94
N LEU A 40 -18.99 -0.32 5.81
CA LEU A 40 -18.52 1.08 5.89
C LEU A 40 -18.77 1.83 4.57
N LEU A 41 -19.39 3.01 4.66
CA LEU A 41 -19.47 4.00 3.57
C LEU A 41 -18.14 4.77 3.53
N TYR A 42 -17.36 4.59 2.48
CA TYR A 42 -16.18 5.42 2.23
C TYR A 42 -16.52 6.51 1.21
N LEU A 43 -16.53 7.76 1.64
CA LEU A 43 -16.42 8.90 0.73
C LEU A 43 -14.96 8.98 0.28
N ILE A 44 -14.64 8.41 -0.88
CA ILE A 44 -13.31 8.52 -1.48
C ILE A 44 -13.31 9.80 -2.31
N PRO A 45 -12.55 10.84 -1.96
CA PRO A 45 -12.32 11.94 -2.89
C PRO A 45 -11.70 11.37 -4.15
N ILE A 46 -12.35 11.51 -5.30
CA ILE A 46 -11.75 11.20 -6.59
C ILE A 46 -10.66 12.24 -6.81
N TYR A 47 -9.44 11.91 -6.39
CA TYR A 47 -8.27 12.60 -6.89
C TYR A 47 -8.23 12.33 -8.39
N ASN A 48 -8.45 13.36 -9.18
CA ASN A 48 -8.43 13.30 -10.64
C ASN A 48 -6.99 13.16 -11.17
N MET A 49 -6.14 12.41 -10.41
CA MET A 49 -4.75 12.17 -10.73
C MET A 49 -4.65 10.95 -11.65
N SER A 50 -4.06 11.13 -12.82
CA SER A 50 -3.78 10.01 -13.73
C SER A 50 -2.75 9.06 -13.10
N PHE A 51 -2.74 7.81 -13.55
CA PHE A 51 -1.73 6.85 -13.11
C PHE A 51 -0.30 7.32 -13.42
N LEU A 52 -0.10 8.05 -14.54
CA LEU A 52 1.19 8.64 -14.89
C LEU A 52 1.60 9.68 -13.83
N GLU A 53 0.72 10.61 -13.48
CA GLU A 53 0.99 11.60 -12.43
C GLU A 53 1.27 10.95 -11.08
N LEU A 54 0.56 9.87 -10.72
CA LEU A 54 0.81 9.11 -9.50
C LEU A 54 2.21 8.49 -9.51
N THR A 55 2.62 7.88 -10.62
CA THR A 55 3.97 7.32 -10.76
C THR A 55 5.06 8.39 -10.72
N GLU A 56 4.77 9.60 -11.20
CA GLU A 56 5.66 10.76 -11.08
C GLU A 56 5.69 11.33 -9.66
N LYS A 57 4.58 11.32 -8.95
CA LYS A 57 4.47 11.79 -7.56
C LYS A 57 5.26 10.90 -6.59
N ARG A 58 5.12 9.57 -6.71
CA ARG A 58 5.78 8.60 -5.84
C ARG A 58 7.32 8.73 -5.90
N PHE A 59 7.97 8.84 -4.76
CA PHE A 59 9.43 8.78 -4.63
C PHE A 59 9.84 8.07 -3.34
N SER A 60 11.10 7.68 -3.21
CA SER A 60 11.63 7.06 -2.00
C SER A 60 11.89 8.13 -0.93
N ALA A 61 10.90 8.34 -0.06
CA ALA A 61 11.00 9.28 1.05
C ALA A 61 12.01 8.80 2.09
N ARG A 62 12.85 9.71 2.59
CA ARG A 62 13.90 9.43 3.59
C ARG A 62 13.91 10.46 4.70
N LYS A 63 12.75 10.95 5.07
CA LYS A 63 12.49 11.74 6.26
C LYS A 63 10.99 11.83 6.46
N TYR A 64 10.54 11.51 7.66
CA TYR A 64 9.12 11.48 8.02
C TYR A 64 8.87 12.41 9.20
N THR A 65 7.63 12.83 9.37
CA THR A 65 7.18 13.49 10.61
C THR A 65 6.79 12.42 11.63
N ASP A 66 6.59 12.84 12.88
CA ASP A 66 6.07 12.00 13.96
C ASP A 66 4.53 11.86 13.94
N GLU A 67 3.87 12.51 12.96
CA GLU A 67 2.43 12.40 12.77
C GLU A 67 2.04 10.95 12.48
N PRO A 68 1.12 10.36 13.24
CA PRO A 68 0.69 8.98 13.03
C PRO A 68 -0.06 8.82 11.70
N VAL A 69 0.14 7.70 11.03
CA VAL A 69 -0.67 7.32 9.87
C VAL A 69 -2.07 6.97 10.37
N SER A 70 -3.11 7.53 9.74
CA SER A 70 -4.48 7.21 10.10
C SER A 70 -4.83 5.76 9.79
N GLU A 71 -5.68 5.14 10.61
CA GLU A 71 -6.20 3.78 10.35
C GLU A 71 -6.88 3.69 8.97
N ALA A 72 -7.56 4.75 8.54
CA ALA A 72 -8.22 4.79 7.24
C ALA A 72 -7.21 4.72 6.09
N ASP A 73 -6.09 5.46 6.19
CA ASP A 73 -5.04 5.46 5.17
C ASP A 73 -4.26 4.15 5.19
N LEU A 74 -3.94 3.62 6.37
CA LEU A 74 -3.27 2.33 6.50
C LEU A 74 -4.13 1.21 5.89
N ASN A 75 -5.42 1.15 6.23
CA ASN A 75 -6.35 0.16 5.69
C ASN A 75 -6.51 0.29 4.18
N TYR A 76 -6.55 1.52 3.65
CA TYR A 76 -6.58 1.75 2.21
C TYR A 76 -5.34 1.18 1.52
N VAL A 77 -4.15 1.46 2.04
CA VAL A 77 -2.88 0.95 1.51
C VAL A 77 -2.84 -0.58 1.55
N LEU A 78 -3.25 -1.18 2.67
CA LEU A 78 -3.29 -2.64 2.83
C LEU A 78 -4.32 -3.31 1.90
N GLU A 79 -5.45 -2.67 1.63
CA GLU A 79 -6.43 -3.17 0.67
C GLU A 79 -5.88 -3.16 -0.77
N CYS A 80 -5.16 -2.11 -1.16
CA CYS A 80 -4.46 -2.08 -2.45
C CYS A 80 -3.40 -3.19 -2.57
N VAL A 81 -2.67 -3.47 -1.50
CA VAL A 81 -1.73 -4.59 -1.41
C VAL A 81 -2.45 -5.93 -1.59
N ARG A 82 -3.57 -6.13 -0.90
CA ARG A 82 -4.39 -7.36 -0.98
C ARG A 82 -4.90 -7.64 -2.40
N LEU A 83 -5.17 -6.60 -3.16
CA LEU A 83 -5.67 -6.67 -4.55
C LEU A 83 -4.56 -6.88 -5.58
N ALA A 84 -3.29 -6.93 -5.18
CA ALA A 84 -2.19 -7.17 -6.09
C ALA A 84 -2.29 -8.57 -6.74
N PRO A 85 -1.93 -8.72 -8.02
CA PRO A 85 -1.88 -10.04 -8.65
C PRO A 85 -0.64 -10.81 -8.21
N SER A 86 -0.75 -12.15 -8.27
CA SER A 86 0.38 -13.05 -8.06
C SER A 86 0.38 -14.19 -9.08
N ALA A 87 1.50 -14.87 -9.24
CA ALA A 87 1.62 -16.01 -10.16
C ALA A 87 0.59 -17.09 -9.81
N VAL A 88 -0.29 -17.42 -10.79
CA VAL A 88 -1.41 -18.37 -10.63
C VAL A 88 -2.32 -18.07 -9.43
N ASN A 89 -2.34 -16.81 -9.00
CA ASN A 89 -3.11 -16.33 -7.84
C ASN A 89 -2.78 -17.04 -6.51
N ARG A 90 -1.52 -17.42 -6.30
CA ARG A 90 -1.10 -18.11 -5.08
C ARG A 90 -1.00 -17.22 -3.86
N GLN A 91 -0.74 -15.91 -4.05
CA GLN A 91 -0.66 -14.93 -2.97
C GLN A 91 0.29 -15.37 -1.84
N PRO A 92 1.55 -15.77 -2.15
CA PRO A 92 2.48 -16.38 -1.20
C PRO A 92 3.16 -15.31 -0.33
N TRP A 93 2.40 -14.38 0.23
CA TRP A 93 2.91 -13.23 0.95
C TRP A 93 2.22 -13.03 2.30
N ARG A 94 2.92 -12.33 3.17
CA ARG A 94 2.40 -11.78 4.42
C ARG A 94 3.00 -10.38 4.62
N PHE A 95 2.20 -9.50 5.17
CA PHE A 95 2.62 -8.12 5.50
C PHE A 95 2.42 -7.93 7.00
N VAL A 96 3.51 -7.57 7.70
CA VAL A 96 3.49 -7.31 9.14
C VAL A 96 3.62 -5.82 9.36
N VAL A 97 2.59 -5.20 9.92
CA VAL A 97 2.62 -3.79 10.32
C VAL A 97 3.34 -3.67 11.65
N VAL A 98 4.41 -2.89 11.67
CA VAL A 98 5.31 -2.71 12.82
C VAL A 98 5.16 -1.30 13.35
N GLU A 99 4.47 -1.16 14.49
CA GLU A 99 4.14 0.13 15.13
C GLU A 99 4.74 0.24 16.53
N SER A 100 4.83 -0.89 17.27
CA SER A 100 5.36 -0.86 18.62
C SER A 100 6.86 -0.56 18.65
N GLU A 101 7.29 0.23 19.65
CA GLU A 101 8.71 0.58 19.81
C GLU A 101 9.62 -0.66 19.91
N ALA A 102 9.15 -1.69 20.63
CA ALA A 102 9.92 -2.93 20.77
C ALA A 102 10.13 -3.65 19.43
N ALA A 103 9.11 -3.69 18.57
CA ALA A 103 9.23 -4.30 17.23
C ALA A 103 10.04 -3.42 16.28
N LYS A 104 9.90 -2.10 16.35
CA LYS A 104 10.71 -1.15 15.59
C LYS A 104 12.20 -1.26 15.92
N GLN A 105 12.55 -1.52 17.17
CA GLN A 105 13.93 -1.70 17.58
C GLN A 105 14.66 -2.81 16.79
N SER A 106 13.98 -3.95 16.58
CA SER A 106 14.53 -5.05 15.76
C SER A 106 14.81 -4.62 14.30
N LEU A 107 13.91 -3.80 13.73
CA LEU A 107 14.12 -3.26 12.39
C LEU A 107 15.27 -2.25 12.35
N TRP A 108 15.43 -1.43 13.37
CA TRP A 108 16.54 -0.47 13.46
C TRP A 108 17.91 -1.17 13.59
N GLU A 109 17.96 -2.32 14.25
CA GLU A 109 19.16 -3.14 14.31
C GLU A 109 19.49 -3.77 12.96
N ALA A 110 18.47 -4.13 12.17
CA ALA A 110 18.65 -4.73 10.84
C ALA A 110 19.01 -3.70 9.76
N TYR A 111 18.53 -2.47 9.91
CA TYR A 111 18.78 -1.36 8.99
C TYR A 111 19.01 -0.07 9.76
N ASP A 112 20.23 0.16 10.20
CA ASP A 112 20.62 1.31 11.03
C ASP A 112 20.78 2.57 10.18
N ARG A 113 19.69 3.33 10.04
CA ARG A 113 19.65 4.65 9.41
C ARG A 113 18.75 5.60 10.20
N GLU A 114 19.27 6.77 10.52
CA GLU A 114 18.53 7.79 11.28
C GLU A 114 17.20 8.14 10.60
N TRP A 115 17.21 8.36 9.29
CA TRP A 115 16.00 8.68 8.53
C TRP A 115 14.94 7.56 8.61
N PHE A 116 15.33 6.29 8.70
CA PHE A 116 14.41 5.17 8.83
C PHE A 116 13.70 5.18 10.18
N ARG A 117 14.43 5.57 11.23
CA ARG A 117 13.88 5.68 12.58
C ARG A 117 12.84 6.80 12.74
N SER A 118 12.83 7.78 11.82
CA SER A 118 11.81 8.83 11.84
C SER A 118 10.43 8.39 11.35
N ALA A 119 10.31 7.23 10.71
CA ALA A 119 9.01 6.73 10.26
C ALA A 119 8.16 6.25 11.44
N PRO A 120 6.86 6.65 11.52
CA PRO A 120 5.97 6.23 12.61
C PRO A 120 5.71 4.73 12.62
N LEU A 121 5.67 4.10 11.44
CA LEU A 121 5.53 2.66 11.28
C LEU A 121 6.34 2.13 10.09
N ALA A 122 6.50 0.81 10.02
CA ALA A 122 7.04 0.12 8.87
C ALA A 122 6.23 -1.14 8.56
N ILE A 123 6.24 -1.56 7.29
CA ILE A 123 5.62 -2.81 6.85
C ILE A 123 6.73 -3.77 6.45
N VAL A 124 6.80 -4.92 7.14
CA VAL A 124 7.70 -6.02 6.78
C VAL A 124 6.98 -6.92 5.79
N CYS A 125 7.56 -7.08 4.60
CA CYS A 125 6.98 -7.81 3.49
C CYS A 125 7.66 -9.16 3.37
N LEU A 126 6.89 -10.25 3.55
CA LEU A 126 7.40 -11.62 3.58
C LEU A 126 6.87 -12.42 2.41
N GLN A 127 7.67 -13.39 1.94
CA GLN A 127 7.25 -14.48 1.07
C GLN A 127 7.21 -15.81 1.79
N HIS A 128 6.31 -16.70 1.38
CA HIS A 128 6.32 -18.11 1.77
C HIS A 128 6.98 -18.95 0.68
N LYS A 129 8.20 -19.43 0.92
CA LYS A 129 9.04 -20.12 -0.08
C LYS A 129 8.39 -21.39 -0.64
N GLY A 130 7.64 -22.12 0.18
CA GLY A 130 6.96 -23.36 -0.23
C GLY A 130 5.65 -23.17 -1.00
N GLU A 131 5.05 -21.97 -0.91
CA GLU A 131 3.75 -21.66 -1.55
C GLU A 131 3.90 -20.87 -2.84
N CYS A 132 5.06 -20.21 -3.08
CA CYS A 132 5.28 -19.47 -4.31
C CYS A 132 5.23 -20.38 -5.55
N TRP A 133 4.81 -19.79 -6.67
CA TRP A 133 4.87 -20.52 -7.94
C TRP A 133 6.31 -20.69 -8.40
N THR A 134 6.61 -21.88 -8.88
CA THR A 134 7.94 -22.24 -9.40
C THR A 134 7.82 -22.61 -10.87
N ARG A 135 8.66 -22.01 -11.71
CA ARG A 135 8.68 -22.29 -13.14
C ARG A 135 9.21 -23.70 -13.40
N ALA A 136 8.41 -24.56 -14.04
CA ALA A 136 8.75 -25.96 -14.22
C ALA A 136 10.00 -26.19 -15.09
N ALA A 137 10.30 -25.30 -16.03
CA ALA A 137 11.39 -25.45 -16.99
C ALA A 137 12.78 -25.38 -16.34
N ASP A 138 12.95 -24.60 -15.28
CA ASP A 138 14.25 -24.33 -14.65
C ASP A 138 14.21 -24.31 -13.10
N GLY A 139 13.05 -24.58 -12.51
CA GLY A 139 12.90 -24.57 -11.06
C GLY A 139 12.96 -23.18 -10.41
N LYS A 140 12.89 -22.09 -11.17
CA LYS A 140 12.98 -20.73 -10.61
C LYS A 140 11.72 -20.38 -9.82
N PRO A 141 11.83 -20.07 -8.51
CA PRO A 141 10.71 -19.57 -7.72
C PRO A 141 10.41 -18.11 -8.07
N HIS A 142 9.15 -17.68 -7.88
CA HIS A 142 8.69 -16.33 -8.23
C HIS A 142 8.11 -15.56 -7.04
N GLY A 143 8.33 -16.02 -5.82
CA GLY A 143 7.83 -15.36 -4.61
C GLY A 143 8.31 -13.90 -4.47
N ASP A 144 9.58 -13.63 -4.74
CA ASP A 144 10.13 -12.26 -4.73
C ASP A 144 9.41 -11.37 -5.75
N ILE A 145 9.06 -11.90 -6.92
CA ILE A 145 8.35 -11.16 -7.96
C ILE A 145 6.92 -10.84 -7.49
N ASP A 146 6.23 -11.82 -6.92
CA ASP A 146 4.88 -11.63 -6.39
C ASP A 146 4.87 -10.57 -5.28
N VAL A 147 5.77 -10.67 -4.31
CA VAL A 147 5.90 -9.66 -3.25
C VAL A 147 6.27 -8.29 -3.83
N ALA A 148 7.14 -8.23 -4.85
CA ALA A 148 7.53 -6.98 -5.50
C ALA A 148 6.33 -6.26 -6.13
N ILE A 149 5.42 -6.99 -6.78
CA ILE A 149 4.20 -6.43 -7.34
C ILE A 149 3.32 -5.84 -6.23
N ALA A 150 3.11 -6.58 -5.15
CA ALA A 150 2.31 -6.11 -4.01
C ALA A 150 2.93 -4.91 -3.30
N VAL A 151 4.26 -4.85 -3.18
CA VAL A 151 4.98 -3.70 -2.59
C VAL A 151 4.89 -2.46 -3.49
N GLU A 152 4.87 -2.60 -4.81
CA GLU A 152 4.64 -1.44 -5.69
C GLU A 152 3.21 -0.91 -5.54
N HIS A 153 2.18 -1.78 -5.39
CA HIS A 153 0.82 -1.37 -5.03
C HIS A 153 0.81 -0.59 -3.70
N LEU A 154 1.54 -1.07 -2.67
CA LEU A 154 1.72 -0.37 -1.40
C LEU A 154 2.28 1.04 -1.61
N CYS A 155 3.38 1.15 -2.35
CA CYS A 155 4.08 2.42 -2.57
C CYS A 155 3.24 3.43 -3.35
N LEU A 156 2.48 2.98 -4.34
CA LEU A 156 1.60 3.84 -5.14
C LEU A 156 0.38 4.27 -4.33
N ALA A 157 -0.28 3.35 -3.61
CA ALA A 157 -1.42 3.66 -2.77
C ALA A 157 -1.04 4.66 -1.65
N ALA A 158 0.11 4.48 -1.02
CA ALA A 158 0.62 5.44 -0.05
C ALA A 158 0.85 6.83 -0.68
N ALA A 159 1.45 6.90 -1.88
CA ALA A 159 1.68 8.16 -2.59
C ALA A 159 0.36 8.84 -3.00
N GLU A 160 -0.67 8.09 -3.36
CA GLU A 160 -2.00 8.60 -3.63
C GLU A 160 -2.59 9.27 -2.39
N ARG A 161 -2.44 8.66 -1.21
CA ARG A 161 -2.87 9.18 0.09
C ARG A 161 -1.96 10.28 0.65
N GLY A 162 -0.95 10.73 -0.11
CA GLY A 162 -0.01 11.76 0.33
C GLY A 162 1.06 11.28 1.31
N LEU A 163 1.14 9.97 1.54
CA LEU A 163 2.13 9.35 2.40
C LEU A 163 3.43 9.05 1.64
N GLY A 164 4.52 8.96 2.40
CA GLY A 164 5.84 8.56 1.91
C GLY A 164 6.18 7.13 2.23
N THR A 165 6.90 6.50 1.30
CA THR A 165 7.47 5.16 1.46
C THR A 165 8.90 5.12 0.94
N CYS A 166 9.66 4.13 1.37
CA CYS A 166 10.93 3.77 0.77
C CYS A 166 11.09 2.25 0.77
N TRP A 167 11.28 1.66 -0.39
CA TRP A 167 11.52 0.22 -0.51
C TRP A 167 12.96 -0.11 -0.10
N ILE A 168 13.13 -0.90 0.97
CA ILE A 168 14.41 -1.29 1.54
C ILE A 168 14.60 -2.80 1.36
N CYS A 169 15.69 -3.19 0.67
CA CYS A 169 16.16 -4.57 0.57
C CYS A 169 17.57 -4.75 1.19
N ASN A 170 18.26 -3.65 1.52
CA ASN A 170 19.61 -3.69 2.10
C ASN A 170 19.55 -3.71 3.64
N PHE A 171 19.00 -4.78 4.20
CA PHE A 171 18.93 -5.02 5.65
C PHE A 171 19.70 -6.31 6.01
N ASP A 172 20.00 -6.48 7.30
CA ASP A 172 20.57 -7.73 7.81
C ASP A 172 19.47 -8.78 7.96
N PRO A 173 19.47 -9.86 7.15
CA PRO A 173 18.39 -10.86 7.17
C PRO A 173 18.35 -11.68 8.47
N GLU A 174 19.47 -11.80 9.20
CA GLU A 174 19.49 -12.53 10.47
C GLU A 174 18.72 -11.80 11.57
N LYS A 175 18.74 -10.46 11.53
CA LYS A 175 18.11 -9.62 12.55
C LYS A 175 16.61 -9.42 12.34
N VAL A 176 16.05 -9.85 11.21
CA VAL A 176 14.62 -9.79 10.92
C VAL A 176 13.94 -11.15 11.00
N LYS A 177 14.66 -12.20 11.39
CA LYS A 177 14.10 -13.55 11.52
C LYS A 177 12.96 -13.65 12.54
N ASN A 178 12.93 -12.77 13.51
CA ASN A 178 11.85 -12.71 14.50
C ASN A 178 10.47 -12.32 13.90
N PHE A 179 10.43 -11.79 12.67
CA PHE A 179 9.21 -11.56 11.92
C PHE A 179 8.75 -12.80 11.12
N CYS A 180 9.60 -13.82 11.03
CA CYS A 180 9.30 -15.10 10.37
C CYS A 180 8.86 -16.12 11.43
N GLU A 181 7.59 -16.54 11.40
CA GLU A 181 7.05 -17.52 12.36
C GLU A 181 7.68 -18.91 12.20
N ASP A 182 8.07 -19.23 10.96
CA ASP A 182 8.78 -20.47 10.64
C ASP A 182 9.79 -20.24 9.49
N PRO A 183 10.73 -21.17 9.25
CA PRO A 183 11.74 -21.04 8.19
C PRO A 183 11.22 -21.01 6.75
N ALA A 184 9.94 -21.33 6.54
CA ALA A 184 9.33 -21.22 5.21
C ALA A 184 9.07 -19.76 4.83
N TRP A 185 8.94 -18.86 5.80
CA TRP A 185 8.84 -17.43 5.57
C TRP A 185 10.21 -16.78 5.42
N GLU A 186 10.27 -15.75 4.60
CA GLU A 186 11.46 -14.95 4.35
C GLU A 186 11.07 -13.49 4.16
N VAL A 187 11.81 -12.58 4.80
CA VAL A 187 11.62 -11.14 4.59
C VAL A 187 12.22 -10.73 3.26
N VAL A 188 11.41 -10.19 2.36
CA VAL A 188 11.80 -9.72 1.02
C VAL A 188 12.12 -8.23 1.04
N ALA A 189 11.32 -7.46 1.79
CA ALA A 189 11.47 -6.02 1.87
C ALA A 189 10.98 -5.46 3.21
N ILE A 190 11.48 -4.28 3.57
CA ILE A 190 10.98 -3.44 4.65
C ILE A 190 10.56 -2.10 4.04
N VAL A 191 9.34 -1.65 4.33
CA VAL A 191 8.80 -0.40 3.78
C VAL A 191 8.36 0.50 4.93
N PRO A 192 9.14 1.53 5.31
CA PRO A 192 8.65 2.59 6.20
C PRO A 192 7.49 3.32 5.54
N LEU A 193 6.51 3.70 6.33
CA LEU A 193 5.31 4.43 5.92
C LEU A 193 5.04 5.57 6.90
N GLY A 194 4.77 6.77 6.39
CA GLY A 194 4.48 7.93 7.22
C GLY A 194 4.30 9.21 6.40
N HIS A 195 3.93 10.31 7.09
CA HIS A 195 3.86 11.63 6.49
C HIS A 195 5.27 12.14 6.16
N ILE A 196 5.43 12.67 4.95
CA ILE A 196 6.73 13.15 4.46
C ILE A 196 7.07 14.46 5.16
N ALA A 197 8.25 14.54 5.79
CA ALA A 197 8.70 15.78 6.38
C ALA A 197 8.87 16.89 5.32
N PRO A 198 8.52 18.16 5.59
CA PRO A 198 8.60 19.25 4.63
C PRO A 198 10.00 19.46 4.04
N ASP A 199 11.03 19.13 4.81
CA ASP A 199 12.44 19.22 4.43
C ASP A 199 13.04 17.87 3.99
N CYS A 200 12.18 16.89 3.64
CA CYS A 200 12.62 15.61 3.12
C CYS A 200 13.39 15.82 1.81
N PRO A 201 14.64 15.34 1.70
CA PRO A 201 15.41 15.49 0.49
C PRO A 201 14.78 14.69 -0.65
N ARG A 202 14.52 15.36 -1.77
CA ARG A 202 14.03 14.74 -3.00
C ARG A 202 15.13 14.77 -4.05
N ALA A 203 15.76 13.63 -4.28
CA ALA A 203 16.77 13.52 -5.33
C ALA A 203 16.13 13.74 -6.72
N GLU A 204 16.92 14.33 -7.63
CA GLU A 204 16.53 14.43 -9.03
C GLU A 204 16.21 13.05 -9.59
N ARG A 205 15.05 12.94 -10.24
CA ARG A 205 14.62 11.68 -10.85
C ARG A 205 15.29 11.50 -12.21
N LYS A 206 16.35 10.70 -12.25
CA LYS A 206 16.97 10.29 -13.51
C LYS A 206 16.31 9.01 -14.01
N ARG A 207 15.87 9.01 -15.25
CA ARG A 207 15.33 7.84 -15.95
C ARG A 207 15.99 7.72 -17.31
N LYS A 208 16.21 6.49 -17.73
CA LYS A 208 16.63 6.21 -19.11
C LYS A 208 15.56 6.68 -20.08
N ALA A 209 15.95 7.05 -21.29
CA ALA A 209 15.02 7.33 -22.35
C ALA A 209 14.22 6.06 -22.75
N LEU A 210 13.03 6.25 -23.30
CA LEU A 210 12.17 5.11 -23.61
C LEU A 210 12.84 4.14 -24.62
N GLU A 211 13.58 4.68 -25.55
CA GLU A 211 14.31 3.95 -26.60
C GLU A 211 15.47 3.08 -26.04
N GLU A 212 15.98 3.44 -24.86
CA GLU A 212 17.03 2.65 -24.19
C GLU A 212 16.49 1.40 -23.47
N ILE A 213 15.18 1.36 -23.20
CA ILE A 213 14.53 0.29 -22.42
C ILE A 213 13.46 -0.48 -23.18
N VAL A 214 13.09 0.00 -24.37
CA VAL A 214 12.07 -0.63 -25.23
C VAL A 214 12.68 -0.95 -26.60
N GLU A 215 12.63 -2.21 -26.97
CA GLU A 215 12.99 -2.68 -28.31
C GLU A 215 11.72 -3.19 -29.01
N ARG A 216 11.51 -2.79 -30.26
CA ARG A 216 10.42 -3.30 -31.11
C ARG A 216 11.00 -4.27 -32.14
N ARG A 217 10.45 -5.45 -32.23
CA ARG A 217 10.82 -6.48 -33.20
C ARG A 217 9.64 -6.88 -34.06
#